data_6a8af63c32dc35c6a4ac94f884733e51
#
_entry.id   6a8af63c32dc35c6a4ac94f884733e51
#
_cell.length_a   1.000
_cell.length_b   1.000
_cell.length_c   1.000
_cell.angle_alpha   90.00
_cell.angle_beta   90.00
_cell.angle_gamma   90.00
#
_symmetry.space_group_name_H-M   'P 1'
#
loop_
_entity.id
_entity.type
_entity.pdbx_description
1 polymer ?
#
loop_
_entity_poly.entity_id
_entity_poly.type
_entity_poly.pdbx_seq_one_letter_code
_entity_poly.pdbx_strand_id
1 'polypeptide(L)'
;IQASNFPKIFGKKGKSSLNINASIKALEIILKKIQKNLSKAMTIQDLALGSINIANENMANAIRHISIEKGHDIGRHALIGYGSAAGQHICDVANILNLKTIIIHPFSSVLSAYGMGFAEIKSIKTKTIEKNINTFFKNIPEEFNKIQNLAFKELCIDDPSLKIEQLKIDKIISLKYEKTDSFISIPFGNISLCLKSFKKLYKKRYGFLHSGKNIIIDNI
;
A
#
# COMPACT_ATOMS: atom_id res chain seq x y z
N ILE A 1 -8.18 1.91 27.61
CA ILE A 1 -9.47 1.53 26.99
C ILE A 1 -10.40 1.06 28.09
N GLN A 2 -11.53 1.73 28.27
CA GLN A 2 -12.55 1.28 29.23
C GLN A 2 -13.33 0.13 28.61
N ALA A 3 -13.26 -1.06 29.21
CA ALA A 3 -13.95 -2.24 28.70
C ALA A 3 -15.48 -2.09 28.69
N SER A 4 -16.03 -1.15 29.47
CA SER A 4 -17.44 -0.77 29.43
C SER A 4 -17.90 -0.24 28.08
N ASN A 5 -16.98 0.27 27.24
CA ASN A 5 -17.29 0.82 25.92
C ASN A 5 -17.38 -0.26 24.82
N PHE A 6 -17.03 -1.51 25.15
CA PHE A 6 -17.14 -2.61 24.18
C PHE A 6 -18.49 -3.34 24.35
N PRO A 7 -19.13 -3.73 23.24
CA PRO A 7 -20.37 -4.49 23.30
C PRO A 7 -20.12 -5.88 23.90
N LYS A 8 -21.12 -6.43 24.58
CA LYS A 8 -21.08 -7.78 25.15
C LYS A 8 -21.46 -8.83 24.07
N ILE A 9 -20.60 -8.96 23.06
CA ILE A 9 -20.82 -9.84 21.89
C ILE A 9 -19.81 -10.98 21.76
N PHE A 10 -18.93 -11.13 22.75
CA PHE A 10 -17.84 -12.12 22.71
C PHE A 10 -18.26 -13.46 23.30
N GLY A 11 -17.39 -14.48 23.12
CA GLY A 11 -17.59 -15.83 23.62
C GLY A 11 -18.51 -16.69 22.76
N LYS A 12 -18.55 -17.99 23.04
CA LYS A 12 -19.32 -18.99 22.25
C LYS A 12 -20.80 -18.69 22.09
N LYS A 13 -21.40 -17.98 23.04
CA LYS A 13 -22.82 -17.60 23.04
C LYS A 13 -23.06 -16.15 22.57
N GLY A 14 -22.04 -15.42 22.16
CA GLY A 14 -22.15 -14.01 21.74
C GLY A 14 -22.69 -13.05 22.79
N LYS A 15 -22.53 -13.34 24.10
CA LYS A 15 -23.08 -12.55 25.21
C LYS A 15 -22.06 -12.21 26.30
N SER A 16 -20.76 -12.51 26.07
CA SER A 16 -19.71 -12.25 27.03
C SER A 16 -19.05 -10.89 26.79
N SER A 17 -18.64 -10.23 27.85
CA SER A 17 -17.78 -9.05 27.78
C SER A 17 -16.33 -9.44 27.57
N LEU A 18 -15.47 -8.48 27.19
CA LEU A 18 -14.01 -8.67 27.15
C LEU A 18 -13.48 -9.04 28.54
N ASN A 19 -12.55 -9.99 28.58
CA ASN A 19 -11.90 -10.42 29.83
C ASN A 19 -10.67 -9.54 30.12
N ILE A 20 -10.90 -8.43 30.81
CA ILE A 20 -9.83 -7.47 31.19
C ILE A 20 -8.78 -8.13 32.08
N ASN A 21 -9.21 -8.97 33.03
CA ASN A 21 -8.30 -9.63 33.97
C ASN A 21 -7.30 -10.53 33.26
N ALA A 22 -7.69 -11.18 32.17
CA ALA A 22 -6.77 -11.97 31.33
C ALA A 22 -5.68 -11.08 30.69
N SER A 23 -6.06 -9.90 30.18
CA SER A 23 -5.12 -8.92 29.61
C SER A 23 -4.16 -8.37 30.68
N ILE A 24 -4.68 -8.02 31.86
CA ILE A 24 -3.86 -7.56 32.99
C ILE A 24 -2.82 -8.61 33.38
N LYS A 25 -3.25 -9.86 33.58
CA LYS A 25 -2.33 -10.98 33.93
C LYS A 25 -1.25 -11.18 32.88
N ALA A 26 -1.58 -11.07 31.58
CA ALA A 26 -0.60 -11.18 30.50
C ALA A 26 0.44 -10.05 30.55
N LEU A 27 -0.01 -8.81 30.78
CA LEU A 27 0.87 -7.64 30.93
C LEU A 27 1.75 -7.74 32.19
N GLU A 28 1.23 -8.27 33.32
CA GLU A 28 2.00 -8.49 34.53
C GLU A 28 3.20 -9.45 34.29
N ILE A 29 2.99 -10.50 33.51
CA ILE A 29 4.05 -11.45 33.16
C ILE A 29 5.17 -10.75 32.39
N ILE A 30 4.79 -9.90 31.42
CA ILE A 30 5.73 -9.12 30.60
C ILE A 30 6.45 -8.10 31.48
N LEU A 31 5.71 -7.37 32.32
CA LEU A 31 6.24 -6.35 33.21
C LEU A 31 7.31 -6.95 34.17
N LYS A 32 7.03 -8.10 34.78
CA LYS A 32 8.00 -8.79 35.62
C LYS A 32 9.31 -9.15 34.93
N LYS A 33 9.25 -9.47 33.62
CA LYS A 33 10.45 -9.76 32.82
C LYS A 33 11.26 -8.48 32.53
N ILE A 34 10.57 -7.40 32.17
CA ILE A 34 11.20 -6.13 31.80
C ILE A 34 11.76 -5.42 33.05
N GLN A 35 11.03 -5.44 34.15
CA GLN A 35 11.39 -4.74 35.38
C GLN A 35 12.76 -5.15 35.94
N LYS A 36 13.21 -6.38 35.66
CA LYS A 36 14.55 -6.87 36.07
C LYS A 36 15.69 -6.03 35.45
N ASN A 37 15.45 -5.41 34.31
CA ASN A 37 16.44 -4.66 33.52
C ASN A 37 16.20 -3.14 33.56
N LEU A 38 15.18 -2.67 34.30
CA LEU A 38 14.86 -1.27 34.39
C LEU A 38 15.30 -0.69 35.75
N SER A 39 15.91 0.50 35.66
CA SER A 39 16.32 1.26 36.87
C SER A 39 15.12 1.95 37.56
N LYS A 40 14.00 2.12 36.87
CA LYS A 40 12.79 2.81 37.37
C LYS A 40 11.61 1.84 37.40
N ALA A 41 10.79 1.94 38.45
CA ALA A 41 9.53 1.20 38.51
C ALA A 41 8.58 1.63 37.37
N MET A 42 8.00 0.65 36.68
CA MET A 42 7.04 0.82 35.60
C MET A 42 5.70 0.24 36.02
N THR A 43 4.61 0.90 35.71
CA THR A 43 3.25 0.38 35.94
C THR A 43 2.75 -0.44 34.74
N ILE A 44 1.67 -1.20 34.93
CA ILE A 44 1.00 -1.92 33.83
C ILE A 44 0.46 -0.92 32.80
N GLN A 45 -0.01 0.24 33.24
CA GLN A 45 -0.50 1.30 32.39
C GLN A 45 0.60 1.90 31.52
N ASP A 46 1.80 2.13 32.10
CA ASP A 46 2.97 2.62 31.37
C ASP A 46 3.39 1.61 30.29
N LEU A 47 3.40 0.31 30.64
CA LEU A 47 3.72 -0.76 29.67
C LEU A 47 2.70 -0.81 28.54
N ALA A 48 1.41 -0.74 28.85
CA ALA A 48 0.35 -0.77 27.84
C ALA A 48 0.42 0.45 26.93
N LEU A 49 0.60 1.66 27.49
CA LEU A 49 0.73 2.89 26.74
C LEU A 49 1.98 2.88 25.87
N GLY A 50 3.12 2.45 26.41
CA GLY A 50 4.37 2.30 25.67
C GLY A 50 4.23 1.34 24.48
N SER A 51 3.50 0.24 24.66
CA SER A 51 3.23 -0.71 23.56
C SER A 51 2.38 -0.09 22.45
N ILE A 52 1.36 0.71 22.79
CA ILE A 52 0.54 1.43 21.81
C ILE A 52 1.39 2.47 21.08
N ASN A 53 2.23 3.21 21.79
CA ASN A 53 3.10 4.22 21.18
C ASN A 53 4.08 3.60 20.18
N ILE A 54 4.68 2.45 20.52
CA ILE A 54 5.56 1.70 19.59
C ILE A 54 4.78 1.25 18.36
N ALA A 55 3.55 0.77 18.53
CA ALA A 55 2.71 0.38 17.39
C ALA A 55 2.39 1.57 16.48
N ASN A 56 2.05 2.73 17.07
CA ASN A 56 1.76 3.96 16.33
C ASN A 56 3.00 4.46 15.56
N GLU A 57 4.20 4.43 16.19
CA GLU A 57 5.46 4.79 15.53
C GLU A 57 5.78 3.83 14.37
N ASN A 58 5.58 2.53 14.55
CA ASN A 58 5.81 1.55 13.49
C ASN A 58 4.88 1.80 12.29
N MET A 59 3.60 2.09 12.54
CA MET A 59 2.65 2.44 11.48
C MET A 59 3.06 3.75 10.77
N ALA A 60 3.44 4.77 11.51
CA ALA A 60 3.90 6.04 10.96
C ALA A 60 5.16 5.87 10.11
N ASN A 61 6.11 5.05 10.57
CA ASN A 61 7.34 4.76 9.84
C ASN A 61 7.08 4.01 8.53
N ALA A 62 6.14 3.05 8.52
CA ALA A 62 5.73 2.36 7.30
C ALA A 62 5.14 3.34 6.26
N ILE A 63 4.30 4.28 6.71
CA ILE A 63 3.74 5.32 5.84
C ILE A 63 4.83 6.25 5.30
N ARG A 64 5.77 6.69 6.16
CA ARG A 64 6.92 7.52 5.74
C ARG A 64 7.75 6.83 4.67
N HIS A 65 8.09 5.56 4.90
CA HIS A 65 8.92 4.78 3.97
C HIS A 65 8.30 4.72 2.57
N ILE A 66 7.05 4.28 2.47
CA ILE A 66 6.35 4.18 1.17
C ILE A 66 6.19 5.55 0.50
N SER A 67 5.87 6.59 1.27
CA SER A 67 5.67 7.93 0.73
C SER A 67 6.96 8.55 0.20
N ILE A 68 8.07 8.37 0.93
CA ILE A 68 9.40 8.83 0.51
C ILE A 68 9.86 8.07 -0.74
N GLU A 69 9.72 6.74 -0.76
CA GLU A 69 10.06 5.94 -1.94
C GLU A 69 9.32 6.37 -3.21
N LYS A 70 8.06 6.79 -3.05
CA LYS A 70 7.25 7.29 -4.16
C LYS A 70 7.45 8.78 -4.45
N GLY A 71 8.29 9.49 -3.67
CA GLY A 71 8.55 10.91 -3.82
C GLY A 71 7.35 11.80 -3.48
N HIS A 72 6.50 11.37 -2.54
CA HIS A 72 5.37 12.15 -2.05
C HIS A 72 5.71 12.89 -0.76
N ASP A 73 5.31 14.16 -0.69
CA ASP A 73 5.35 14.95 0.54
C ASP A 73 4.12 14.58 1.40
N ILE A 74 4.37 13.87 2.50
CA ILE A 74 3.30 13.38 3.39
C ILE A 74 2.45 14.53 3.92
N GLY A 75 3.05 15.67 4.26
CA GLY A 75 2.36 16.81 4.86
C GLY A 75 1.23 17.40 4.01
N ARG A 76 1.17 17.06 2.71
CA ARG A 76 0.12 17.47 1.78
C ARG A 76 -0.99 16.46 1.57
N HIS A 77 -1.00 15.38 2.36
CA HIS A 77 -1.98 14.32 2.22
C HIS A 77 -2.93 14.27 3.41
N ALA A 78 -4.06 13.60 3.24
CA ALA A 78 -4.96 13.22 4.31
C ALA A 78 -4.71 11.75 4.67
N LEU A 79 -4.85 11.41 5.94
CA LEU A 79 -4.77 10.04 6.44
C LEU A 79 -6.16 9.41 6.41
N ILE A 80 -6.30 8.30 5.71
CA ILE A 80 -7.55 7.53 5.66
C ILE A 80 -7.44 6.35 6.62
N GLY A 81 -8.37 6.29 7.58
CA GLY A 81 -8.49 5.16 8.51
C GLY A 81 -9.54 4.16 8.05
N TYR A 82 -9.17 2.88 7.98
CA TYR A 82 -10.11 1.80 7.70
C TYR A 82 -9.75 0.53 8.48
N GLY A 83 -10.71 -0.37 8.61
CA GLY A 83 -10.63 -1.53 9.48
C GLY A 83 -11.15 -1.23 10.90
N SER A 84 -11.50 -2.28 11.64
CA SER A 84 -12.15 -2.17 12.95
C SER A 84 -11.27 -1.54 14.03
N ALA A 85 -9.95 -1.63 13.93
CA ALA A 85 -9.00 -1.10 14.93
C ALA A 85 -8.43 0.27 14.56
N ALA A 86 -8.55 0.71 13.32
CA ALA A 86 -7.90 1.94 12.84
C ALA A 86 -8.28 3.18 13.65
N GLY A 87 -9.54 3.30 14.09
CA GLY A 87 -10.02 4.41 14.90
C GLY A 87 -9.29 4.59 16.23
N GLN A 88 -8.63 3.56 16.75
CA GLN A 88 -7.87 3.61 18.00
C GLN A 88 -6.48 4.22 17.84
N HIS A 89 -5.94 4.24 16.63
CA HIS A 89 -4.56 4.61 16.34
C HIS A 89 -4.43 5.85 15.47
N ILE A 90 -5.44 6.13 14.64
CA ILE A 90 -5.32 7.07 13.52
C ILE A 90 -4.96 8.50 13.95
N CYS A 91 -5.47 8.97 15.09
CA CYS A 91 -5.18 10.30 15.59
C CYS A 91 -3.72 10.44 16.01
N ASP A 92 -3.20 9.46 16.75
CA ASP A 92 -1.80 9.45 17.19
C ASP A 92 -0.86 9.32 15.99
N VAL A 93 -1.17 8.42 15.06
CA VAL A 93 -0.39 8.27 13.80
C VAL A 93 -0.41 9.56 12.99
N ALA A 94 -1.55 10.26 12.88
CA ALA A 94 -1.62 11.55 12.21
C ALA A 94 -0.75 12.61 12.90
N ASN A 95 -0.76 12.65 14.24
CA ASN A 95 0.09 13.54 15.02
C ASN A 95 1.59 13.26 14.79
N ILE A 96 2.00 11.99 14.81
CA ILE A 96 3.40 11.58 14.55
C ILE A 96 3.84 11.97 13.13
N LEU A 97 2.94 11.90 12.15
CA LEU A 97 3.18 12.27 10.75
C LEU A 97 2.98 13.76 10.49
N ASN A 98 2.55 14.54 11.48
CA ASN A 98 2.18 15.97 11.35
C ASN A 98 1.11 16.20 10.26
N LEU A 99 0.14 15.29 10.17
CA LEU A 99 -1.00 15.39 9.26
C LEU A 99 -2.18 16.11 9.93
N LYS A 100 -2.79 17.04 9.20
CA LYS A 100 -3.89 17.86 9.71
C LYS A 100 -5.28 17.30 9.39
N THR A 101 -5.36 16.38 8.45
CA THR A 101 -6.64 15.86 7.95
C THR A 101 -6.71 14.35 8.09
N ILE A 102 -7.76 13.90 8.77
CA ILE A 102 -8.11 12.48 8.91
C ILE A 102 -9.46 12.25 8.23
N ILE A 103 -9.56 11.19 7.43
CA ILE A 103 -10.81 10.78 6.79
C ILE A 103 -11.19 9.40 7.32
N ILE A 104 -12.41 9.30 7.86
CA ILE A 104 -13.01 8.04 8.30
C ILE A 104 -14.32 7.86 7.57
N HIS A 105 -14.41 6.80 6.76
CA HIS A 105 -15.64 6.48 6.05
C HIS A 105 -16.69 5.89 7.03
N PRO A 106 -18.00 6.13 6.86
CA PRO A 106 -19.03 5.51 7.70
C PRO A 106 -18.94 3.97 7.76
N PHE A 107 -18.53 3.33 6.66
CA PHE A 107 -18.29 1.89 6.58
C PHE A 107 -16.80 1.52 6.74
N SER A 108 -16.04 2.30 7.48
CA SER A 108 -14.58 2.09 7.64
C SER A 108 -14.22 0.67 8.10
N SER A 109 -15.02 0.05 8.97
CA SER A 109 -14.79 -1.31 9.47
C SER A 109 -14.95 -2.41 8.40
N VAL A 110 -15.72 -2.14 7.36
CA VAL A 110 -16.01 -3.07 6.25
C VAL A 110 -15.67 -2.46 4.89
N LEU A 111 -14.77 -1.48 4.86
CA LEU A 111 -14.46 -0.70 3.66
C LEU A 111 -13.95 -1.57 2.50
N SER A 112 -13.23 -2.64 2.79
CA SER A 112 -12.78 -3.59 1.76
C SER A 112 -13.94 -4.29 1.07
N ALA A 113 -14.92 -4.78 1.84
CA ALA A 113 -16.12 -5.40 1.28
C ALA A 113 -16.98 -4.38 0.51
N TYR A 114 -17.11 -3.17 1.05
CA TYR A 114 -17.78 -2.06 0.37
C TYR A 114 -17.10 -1.74 -0.96
N GLY A 115 -15.76 -1.64 -0.98
CA GLY A 115 -14.98 -1.39 -2.19
C GLY A 115 -15.08 -2.50 -3.23
N MET A 116 -15.18 -3.76 -2.83
CA MET A 116 -15.40 -4.87 -3.76
C MET A 116 -16.71 -4.74 -4.54
N GLY A 117 -17.76 -4.17 -3.92
CA GLY A 117 -19.03 -3.91 -4.60
C GLY A 117 -18.95 -2.88 -5.74
N PHE A 118 -17.88 -2.06 -5.78
CA PHE A 118 -17.61 -1.06 -6.82
C PHE A 118 -16.41 -1.41 -7.69
N ALA A 119 -15.74 -2.53 -7.39
CA ALA A 119 -14.56 -2.93 -8.16
C ALA A 119 -14.96 -3.35 -9.58
N GLU A 120 -14.24 -2.80 -10.55
CA GLU A 120 -14.36 -3.26 -11.93
C GLU A 120 -13.74 -4.66 -12.08
N ILE A 121 -14.37 -5.49 -12.89
CA ILE A 121 -13.76 -6.77 -13.28
C ILE A 121 -12.61 -6.45 -14.23
N LYS A 122 -11.40 -6.89 -13.89
CA LYS A 122 -10.19 -6.62 -14.68
C LYS A 122 -9.19 -7.75 -14.60
N SER A 123 -8.49 -7.99 -15.70
CA SER A 123 -7.31 -8.84 -15.77
C SER A 123 -6.08 -7.97 -15.97
N ILE A 124 -5.03 -8.23 -15.20
CA ILE A 124 -3.74 -7.54 -15.31
C ILE A 124 -2.70 -8.58 -15.70
N LYS A 125 -2.02 -8.35 -16.82
CA LYS A 125 -0.91 -9.19 -17.27
C LYS A 125 0.35 -8.37 -17.37
N THR A 126 1.44 -8.92 -16.89
CA THR A 126 2.77 -8.28 -16.94
C THR A 126 3.74 -9.23 -17.61
N LYS A 127 4.61 -8.66 -18.45
CA LYS A 127 5.70 -9.39 -19.10
C LYS A 127 7.02 -8.66 -18.90
N THR A 128 7.99 -9.34 -18.32
CA THR A 128 9.37 -8.85 -18.20
C THR A 128 10.03 -8.81 -19.57
N ILE A 129 10.72 -7.72 -19.89
CA ILE A 129 11.38 -7.48 -21.18
C ILE A 129 12.91 -7.41 -21.02
N GLU A 130 13.39 -6.60 -20.09
CA GLU A 130 14.83 -6.39 -19.77
C GLU A 130 15.70 -6.08 -21.03
N LYS A 131 15.23 -5.17 -21.89
CA LYS A 131 15.92 -4.78 -23.12
C LYS A 131 16.01 -3.29 -23.30
N ASN A 132 17.06 -2.83 -24.01
CA ASN A 132 17.24 -1.41 -24.31
C ASN A 132 16.06 -0.87 -25.13
N ILE A 133 15.51 0.27 -24.70
CA ILE A 133 14.34 0.88 -25.33
C ILE A 133 14.59 1.23 -26.80
N ASN A 134 15.78 1.72 -27.16
CA ASN A 134 16.08 2.16 -28.51
C ASN A 134 16.11 1.00 -29.53
N THR A 135 16.49 -0.19 -29.07
CA THR A 135 16.60 -1.37 -29.95
C THR A 135 15.33 -2.19 -29.98
N PHE A 136 14.60 -2.25 -28.87
CA PHE A 136 13.47 -3.18 -28.72
C PHE A 136 12.09 -2.52 -28.85
N PHE A 137 11.99 -1.20 -28.83
CA PHE A 137 10.70 -0.48 -28.81
C PHE A 137 9.76 -0.88 -29.95
N LYS A 138 10.29 -1.15 -31.14
CA LYS A 138 9.50 -1.57 -32.31
C LYS A 138 8.75 -2.89 -32.11
N ASN A 139 9.23 -3.75 -31.23
CA ASN A 139 8.64 -5.05 -30.92
C ASN A 139 7.55 -4.97 -29.82
N ILE A 140 7.48 -3.85 -29.08
CA ILE A 140 6.56 -3.70 -27.95
C ILE A 140 5.08 -3.84 -28.33
N PRO A 141 4.60 -3.29 -29.46
CA PRO A 141 3.20 -3.48 -29.86
C PRO A 141 2.82 -4.95 -30.03
N GLU A 142 3.71 -5.78 -30.59
CA GLU A 142 3.48 -7.23 -30.74
C GLU A 142 3.44 -7.92 -29.38
N GLU A 143 4.34 -7.57 -28.49
CA GLU A 143 4.37 -8.10 -27.12
C GLU A 143 3.10 -7.71 -26.34
N PHE A 144 2.63 -6.46 -26.46
CA PHE A 144 1.33 -6.07 -25.89
C PHE A 144 0.17 -6.89 -26.46
N ASN A 145 0.14 -7.18 -27.75
CA ASN A 145 -0.91 -7.99 -28.33
C ASN A 145 -0.92 -9.41 -27.76
N LYS A 146 0.26 -10.01 -27.52
CA LYS A 146 0.38 -11.33 -26.90
C LYS A 146 -0.23 -11.35 -25.48
N ILE A 147 0.17 -10.40 -24.62
CA ILE A 147 -0.33 -10.36 -23.24
C ILE A 147 -1.78 -9.89 -23.15
N GLN A 148 -2.23 -9.02 -24.06
CA GLN A 148 -3.63 -8.61 -24.18
C GLN A 148 -4.54 -9.82 -24.48
N ASN A 149 -4.13 -10.70 -25.40
CA ASN A 149 -4.87 -11.91 -25.70
C ASN A 149 -4.95 -12.86 -24.51
N LEU A 150 -3.89 -12.94 -23.68
CA LEU A 150 -3.91 -13.72 -22.45
C LEU A 150 -4.86 -13.11 -21.40
N ALA A 151 -4.84 -11.79 -21.25
CA ALA A 151 -5.75 -11.09 -20.35
C ALA A 151 -7.22 -11.25 -20.79
N PHE A 152 -7.49 -11.14 -22.08
CA PHE A 152 -8.83 -11.34 -22.64
C PHE A 152 -9.36 -12.75 -22.41
N LYS A 153 -8.52 -13.77 -22.66
CA LYS A 153 -8.90 -15.18 -22.39
C LYS A 153 -9.28 -15.42 -20.93
N GLU A 154 -8.58 -14.79 -20.00
CA GLU A 154 -8.90 -14.90 -18.57
C GLU A 154 -10.28 -14.29 -18.25
N LEU A 155 -10.58 -13.09 -18.78
CA LEU A 155 -11.88 -12.47 -18.59
C LEU A 155 -13.03 -13.28 -19.21
N CYS A 156 -12.79 -13.95 -20.34
CA CYS A 156 -13.78 -14.81 -20.98
C CYS A 156 -14.10 -16.11 -20.20
N ILE A 157 -13.29 -16.46 -19.20
CA ILE A 157 -13.61 -17.60 -18.30
C ILE A 157 -14.84 -17.26 -17.47
N ASP A 158 -14.92 -16.01 -16.98
CA ASP A 158 -16.03 -15.55 -16.15
C ASP A 158 -17.24 -15.12 -16.99
N ASP A 159 -17.00 -14.56 -18.17
CA ASP A 159 -18.05 -14.15 -19.12
C ASP A 159 -17.68 -14.52 -20.56
N PRO A 160 -18.12 -15.68 -21.07
CA PRO A 160 -17.85 -16.11 -22.44
C PRO A 160 -18.48 -15.24 -23.55
N SER A 161 -19.43 -14.37 -23.21
CA SER A 161 -20.09 -13.46 -24.17
C SER A 161 -19.31 -12.17 -24.42
N LEU A 162 -18.26 -11.93 -23.63
CA LEU A 162 -17.47 -10.70 -23.64
C LEU A 162 -16.74 -10.50 -24.99
N LYS A 163 -16.83 -9.27 -25.52
CA LYS A 163 -16.10 -8.89 -26.74
C LYS A 163 -14.99 -7.89 -26.42
N ILE A 164 -13.86 -8.02 -27.08
CA ILE A 164 -12.67 -7.21 -26.82
C ILE A 164 -12.93 -5.71 -27.05
N GLU A 165 -13.85 -5.37 -27.95
CA GLU A 165 -14.24 -3.99 -28.27
C GLU A 165 -14.99 -3.29 -27.12
N GLN A 166 -15.52 -4.08 -26.17
CA GLN A 166 -16.24 -3.60 -24.99
C GLN A 166 -15.28 -3.28 -23.83
N LEU A 167 -14.00 -3.65 -23.96
CA LEU A 167 -13.02 -3.52 -22.89
C LEU A 167 -12.26 -2.19 -22.99
N LYS A 168 -12.02 -1.59 -21.85
CA LYS A 168 -11.02 -0.55 -21.71
C LYS A 168 -9.65 -1.22 -21.51
N ILE A 169 -8.73 -0.93 -22.43
CA ILE A 169 -7.38 -1.51 -22.39
C ILE A 169 -6.37 -0.41 -22.09
N ASP A 170 -5.72 -0.50 -20.95
CA ASP A 170 -4.65 0.40 -20.56
C ASP A 170 -3.30 -0.30 -20.76
N LYS A 171 -2.46 0.24 -21.65
CA LYS A 171 -1.11 -0.27 -21.94
C LYS A 171 -0.10 0.57 -21.16
N ILE A 172 0.69 -0.10 -20.32
CA ILE A 172 1.69 0.53 -19.44
C ILE A 172 3.05 -0.04 -19.77
N ILE A 173 4.08 0.80 -19.81
CA ILE A 173 5.48 0.40 -19.97
C ILE A 173 6.28 0.89 -18.76
N SER A 174 7.08 0.01 -18.20
CA SER A 174 7.95 0.32 -17.05
C SER A 174 9.38 0.47 -17.55
N LEU A 175 9.99 1.60 -17.24
CA LEU A 175 11.32 1.97 -17.68
C LEU A 175 12.25 2.19 -16.49
N LYS A 176 13.51 1.79 -16.63
CA LYS A 176 14.59 2.03 -15.66
C LYS A 176 15.87 2.44 -16.34
N TYR A 177 16.79 3.06 -15.60
CA TYR A 177 18.16 3.19 -16.09
C TYR A 177 18.90 1.86 -15.98
N GLU A 178 19.79 1.61 -16.88
CA GLU A 178 20.66 0.44 -16.85
C GLU A 178 21.41 0.34 -15.51
N LYS A 179 21.45 -0.86 -14.93
CA LYS A 179 22.05 -1.13 -13.60
C LYS A 179 21.37 -0.38 -12.44
N THR A 180 20.06 -0.17 -12.52
CA THR A 180 19.23 0.27 -11.40
C THR A 180 18.07 -0.69 -11.20
N ASP A 181 17.65 -0.87 -9.93
CA ASP A 181 16.57 -1.80 -9.58
C ASP A 181 15.19 -1.13 -9.62
N SER A 182 15.15 0.21 -9.56
CA SER A 182 13.90 0.96 -9.52
C SER A 182 13.43 1.34 -10.90
N PHE A 183 12.20 0.96 -11.24
CA PHE A 183 11.53 1.35 -12.47
C PHE A 183 10.45 2.41 -12.23
N ILE A 184 10.03 3.06 -13.31
CA ILE A 184 8.91 3.99 -13.35
C ILE A 184 7.96 3.54 -14.45
N SER A 185 6.71 3.28 -14.06
CA SER A 185 5.63 2.91 -14.98
C SER A 185 4.97 4.16 -15.57
N ILE A 186 4.78 4.15 -16.87
CA ILE A 186 4.19 5.23 -17.65
C ILE A 186 3.21 4.66 -18.67
N PRO A 187 2.19 5.43 -19.10
CA PRO A 187 1.36 5.03 -20.23
C PRO A 187 2.22 4.80 -21.48
N PHE A 188 1.93 3.72 -22.21
CA PHE A 188 2.59 3.45 -23.48
C PHE A 188 2.13 4.43 -24.56
N GLY A 189 3.06 4.94 -25.35
CA GLY A 189 2.84 5.86 -26.45
C GLY A 189 3.99 5.79 -27.44
N ASN A 190 4.26 6.87 -28.18
CA ASN A 190 5.46 6.92 -28.99
C ASN A 190 6.73 7.00 -28.12
N ILE A 191 7.85 6.58 -28.66
CA ILE A 191 9.13 6.49 -27.92
C ILE A 191 9.55 7.83 -27.30
N SER A 192 9.34 8.94 -28.01
CA SER A 192 9.72 10.27 -27.54
C SER A 192 8.88 10.69 -26.33
N LEU A 193 7.58 10.42 -26.33
CA LEU A 193 6.69 10.67 -25.19
C LEU A 193 7.05 9.79 -24.00
N CYS A 194 7.32 8.50 -24.23
CA CYS A 194 7.76 7.58 -23.18
C CYS A 194 9.05 8.07 -22.51
N LEU A 195 10.06 8.42 -23.29
CA LEU A 195 11.34 8.93 -22.76
C LEU A 195 11.17 10.27 -22.01
N LYS A 196 10.36 11.19 -22.53
CA LYS A 196 10.06 12.47 -21.89
C LYS A 196 9.34 12.27 -20.54
N SER A 197 8.31 11.43 -20.53
CA SER A 197 7.54 11.12 -19.32
C SER A 197 8.40 10.43 -18.27
N PHE A 198 9.18 9.43 -18.66
CA PHE A 198 10.12 8.75 -17.77
C PHE A 198 11.11 9.73 -17.15
N LYS A 199 11.82 10.54 -17.95
CA LYS A 199 12.80 11.51 -17.45
C LYS A 199 12.17 12.53 -16.51
N LYS A 200 10.97 13.03 -16.82
CA LYS A 200 10.22 13.97 -15.97
C LYS A 200 9.90 13.35 -14.60
N LEU A 201 9.34 12.14 -14.59
CA LEU A 201 8.97 11.45 -13.36
C LEU A 201 10.19 11.00 -12.57
N TYR A 202 11.25 10.54 -13.24
CA TYR A 202 12.51 10.17 -12.60
C TYR A 202 13.16 11.36 -11.90
N LYS A 203 13.25 12.51 -12.58
CA LYS A 203 13.77 13.75 -11.98
C LYS A 203 12.91 14.23 -10.80
N LYS A 204 11.57 14.09 -10.90
CA LYS A 204 10.66 14.41 -9.79
C LYS A 204 10.89 13.52 -8.58
N ARG A 205 11.13 12.22 -8.80
CA ARG A 205 11.27 11.21 -7.73
C ARG A 205 12.65 11.23 -7.07
N TYR A 206 13.71 11.38 -7.86
CA TYR A 206 15.10 11.23 -7.39
C TYR A 206 15.91 12.53 -7.39
N GLY A 207 15.39 13.62 -7.97
CA GLY A 207 16.04 14.92 -8.02
C GLY A 207 17.05 15.08 -9.16
N PHE A 208 17.51 14.00 -9.81
CA PHE A 208 18.53 14.02 -10.85
C PHE A 208 18.18 13.10 -12.02
N LEU A 209 18.97 13.14 -13.09
CA LEU A 209 18.92 12.22 -14.22
C LEU A 209 20.33 11.62 -14.42
N HIS A 210 20.39 10.35 -14.80
CA HIS A 210 21.64 9.73 -15.20
C HIS A 210 22.02 10.16 -16.63
N SER A 211 23.11 10.91 -16.78
CA SER A 211 23.70 11.18 -18.09
C SER A 211 24.54 9.98 -18.56
N GLY A 212 24.37 9.60 -19.81
CA GLY A 212 25.15 8.52 -20.43
C GLY A 212 24.68 7.09 -20.14
N LYS A 213 23.69 6.88 -19.27
CA LYS A 213 23.13 5.53 -19.08
C LYS A 213 22.00 5.23 -20.08
N ASN A 214 21.96 3.98 -20.53
CA ASN A 214 20.87 3.48 -21.34
C ASN A 214 19.58 3.41 -20.52
N ILE A 215 18.43 3.53 -21.21
CA ILE A 215 17.13 3.28 -20.64
C ILE A 215 16.68 1.89 -21.08
N ILE A 216 16.32 1.09 -20.10
CA ILE A 216 15.88 -0.30 -20.24
C ILE A 216 14.37 -0.38 -20.06
N ILE A 217 13.72 -1.14 -20.89
CA ILE A 217 12.33 -1.56 -20.68
C ILE A 217 12.37 -2.70 -19.67
N ASP A 218 11.87 -2.47 -18.46
CA ASP A 218 11.82 -3.47 -17.40
C ASP A 218 10.71 -4.48 -17.68
N ASN A 219 9.49 -3.97 -17.79
CA ASN A 219 8.29 -4.78 -18.08
C ASN A 219 7.23 -3.96 -18.83
N ILE A 220 6.25 -4.68 -19.31
CA ILE A 220 5.04 -4.14 -19.93
C ILE A 220 3.80 -4.78 -19.31
#